data_c22370bebcd4a332e35409c1a1f6f7ad
#
_entry.id   c22370bebcd4a332e35409c1a1f6f7ad
#
_cell.length_a   1.000
_cell.length_b   1.000
_cell.length_c   1.000
_cell.angle_alpha   90.00
_cell.angle_beta   90.00
_cell.angle_gamma   90.00
#
_symmetry.space_group_name_H-M   'P 1'
#
loop_
_entity.id
_entity.type
_entity.pdbx_description
1 polymer ?
#
loop_
_entity_poly.entity_id
_entity_poly.type
_entity_poly.pdbx_seq_one_letter_code
_entity_poly.pdbx_strand_id
1 'polypeptide(L)'
;MNDTRVLRAQLTGYRGIGKIRFTLLKRASDSVWHAFAKPAKKCTPGTEIRFSDDLHATVIDKHEDGEVVLSFSCHGEALDEAIDATGQMPLPPYIKRAEGGDAEDTLSYQTMFADKKGAVAAPTAGLHFTPELKDRLLAAGAVFAHVTLHVGAGTFLPVKVDKLSDHKMHSEWGQVSAETAAAINAAK
;
A
#
# COMPACT_ATOMS: atom_id res chain seq x y z
N MET A 1 2.72 -8.28 -16.76
CA MET A 1 1.93 -8.42 -15.51
C MET A 1 2.56 -7.56 -14.43
N ASN A 2 1.77 -7.00 -13.49
CA ASN A 2 2.33 -6.27 -12.34
C ASN A 2 2.66 -7.27 -11.22
N ASP A 3 3.93 -7.29 -10.77
CA ASP A 3 4.42 -8.20 -9.72
C ASP A 3 4.46 -7.54 -8.33
N THR A 4 3.85 -6.37 -8.18
CA THR A 4 3.80 -5.70 -6.88
C THR A 4 3.00 -6.51 -5.87
N ARG A 5 3.47 -6.49 -4.60
CA ARG A 5 2.79 -7.10 -3.46
C ARG A 5 2.25 -6.02 -2.53
N VAL A 6 0.98 -6.15 -2.17
CA VAL A 6 0.31 -5.22 -1.26
C VAL A 6 0.81 -5.42 0.16
N LEU A 7 1.16 -4.32 0.81
CA LEU A 7 1.53 -4.28 2.23
C LEU A 7 0.28 -4.30 3.11
N ARG A 8 0.39 -4.79 4.33
CA ARG A 8 -0.64 -4.62 5.36
C ARG A 8 -0.62 -3.18 5.91
N ALA A 9 -0.83 -2.24 4.99
CA ALA A 9 -0.57 -0.81 5.19
C ALA A 9 -1.61 -0.08 6.04
N GLN A 10 -2.66 -0.76 6.52
CA GLN A 10 -3.66 -0.17 7.40
C GLN A 10 -3.35 -0.51 8.85
N LEU A 11 -2.95 0.50 9.63
CA LEU A 11 -2.59 0.37 11.04
C LEU A 11 -3.63 1.03 11.93
N THR A 12 -3.91 0.43 13.08
CA THR A 12 -4.68 1.07 14.15
C THR A 12 -3.72 1.47 15.26
N GLY A 13 -3.62 2.78 15.51
CA GLY A 13 -2.79 3.32 16.57
C GLY A 13 -3.59 4.04 17.64
N TYR A 14 -2.98 4.25 18.79
CA TYR A 14 -3.60 4.87 19.96
C TYR A 14 -2.76 6.03 20.48
N ARG A 15 -3.43 7.16 20.73
CA ARG A 15 -2.91 8.26 21.54
C ARG A 15 -3.65 8.24 22.87
N GLY A 16 -3.01 7.71 23.93
CA GLY A 16 -3.72 7.35 25.15
C GLY A 16 -4.86 6.38 24.85
N ILE A 17 -6.11 6.73 25.20
CA ILE A 17 -7.31 5.93 24.88
C ILE A 17 -7.90 6.25 23.50
N GLY A 18 -7.39 7.26 22.81
CA GLY A 18 -7.94 7.74 21.54
C GLY A 18 -7.44 6.92 20.34
N LYS A 19 -8.33 6.18 19.71
CA LYS A 19 -8.08 5.39 18.49
C LYS A 19 -7.89 6.29 17.27
N ILE A 20 -6.90 5.97 16.45
CA ILE A 20 -6.60 6.63 15.16
C ILE A 20 -6.25 5.54 14.15
N ARG A 21 -6.86 5.61 12.97
CA ARG A 21 -6.53 4.72 11.86
C ARG A 21 -5.51 5.40 10.96
N PHE A 22 -4.49 4.66 10.58
CA PHE A 22 -3.46 5.10 9.64
C PHE A 22 -3.49 4.23 8.39
N THR A 23 -3.31 4.84 7.24
CA THR A 23 -3.03 4.14 5.98
C THR A 23 -1.66 4.60 5.50
N LEU A 24 -0.68 3.72 5.54
CA LEU A 24 0.67 4.02 5.05
C LEU A 24 0.60 4.32 3.56
N LEU A 25 1.37 5.31 3.09
CA LEU A 25 1.36 5.77 1.69
C LEU A 25 2.66 5.41 0.98
N LYS A 26 3.75 5.95 1.48
CA LYS A 26 5.10 5.76 0.94
C LYS A 26 6.14 5.82 2.05
N ARG A 27 7.19 5.05 1.88
CA ARG A 27 8.37 5.11 2.75
C ARG A 27 9.23 6.32 2.34
N ALA A 28 9.61 7.13 3.32
CA ALA A 28 10.52 8.26 3.12
C ALA A 28 11.96 7.90 3.51
N SER A 29 12.14 7.02 4.49
CA SER A 29 13.44 6.44 4.90
C SER A 29 13.23 5.10 5.61
N ASP A 30 14.29 4.50 6.14
CA ASP A 30 14.24 3.19 6.79
C ASP A 30 13.26 3.11 7.97
N SER A 31 12.98 4.24 8.64
CA SER A 31 12.04 4.32 9.77
C SER A 31 10.91 5.32 9.57
N VAL A 32 10.87 6.06 8.43
CA VAL A 32 9.93 7.16 8.22
C VAL A 32 8.95 6.82 7.10
N TRP A 33 7.66 7.01 7.39
CA TRP A 33 6.57 6.80 6.45
C TRP A 33 5.62 7.99 6.41
N HIS A 34 5.14 8.31 5.22
CA HIS A 34 3.95 9.12 5.02
C HIS A 34 2.71 8.25 5.21
N ALA A 35 1.69 8.79 5.87
CA ALA A 35 0.45 8.07 6.14
C ALA A 35 -0.76 9.01 6.16
N PHE A 36 -1.92 8.57 5.69
CA PHE A 36 -3.17 9.22 6.03
C PHE A 36 -3.59 8.84 7.44
N ALA A 37 -4.01 9.83 8.25
CA ALA A 37 -4.52 9.63 9.60
C ALA A 37 -6.01 9.96 9.70
N LYS A 38 -6.79 9.13 10.38
CA LYS A 38 -8.23 9.37 10.60
C LYS A 38 -8.60 9.05 12.06
N PRO A 39 -8.95 10.05 12.88
CA PRO A 39 -9.02 11.50 12.60
C PRO A 39 -7.65 12.20 12.67
N ALA A 40 -7.26 12.88 11.60
CA ALA A 40 -5.96 13.57 11.50
C ALA A 40 -5.78 14.73 12.50
N LYS A 41 -6.88 15.33 13.00
CA LYS A 41 -6.82 16.41 14.00
C LYS A 41 -6.14 16.01 15.31
N LYS A 42 -6.07 14.72 15.62
CA LYS A 42 -5.40 14.18 16.81
C LYS A 42 -3.89 14.00 16.62
N CYS A 43 -3.39 14.12 15.40
CA CYS A 43 -1.99 13.95 15.04
C CYS A 43 -1.36 15.32 14.82
N THR A 44 -0.57 15.78 15.79
CA THR A 44 0.26 16.98 15.68
C THR A 44 1.72 16.59 15.83
N PRO A 45 2.68 17.32 15.24
CA PRO A 45 4.11 17.04 15.44
C PRO A 45 4.44 16.87 16.93
N GLY A 46 5.24 15.86 17.26
CA GLY A 46 5.55 15.44 18.62
C GLY A 46 4.54 14.48 19.26
N THR A 47 3.41 14.15 18.58
CA THR A 47 2.46 13.17 19.11
C THR A 47 3.02 11.76 19.00
N GLU A 48 3.06 11.05 20.13
CA GLU A 48 3.38 9.62 20.18
C GLU A 48 2.14 8.77 19.92
N ILE A 49 2.29 7.78 19.06
CA ILE A 49 1.27 6.81 18.66
C ILE A 49 1.77 5.41 18.99
N ARG A 50 0.99 4.64 19.74
CA ARG A 50 1.25 3.23 20.01
C ARG A 50 0.39 2.37 19.10
N PHE A 51 1.01 1.46 18.36
CA PHE A 51 0.34 0.48 17.49
C PHE A 51 0.25 -0.89 18.17
N SER A 52 1.34 -1.30 18.82
CA SER A 52 1.42 -2.51 19.65
C SER A 52 2.36 -2.23 20.83
N ASP A 53 2.69 -3.25 21.61
CA ASP A 53 3.67 -3.09 22.69
C ASP A 53 5.09 -2.85 22.15
N ASP A 54 5.38 -3.38 20.95
CA ASP A 54 6.70 -3.30 20.31
C ASP A 54 6.76 -2.26 19.18
N LEU A 55 5.61 -1.74 18.71
CA LEU A 55 5.57 -0.79 17.60
C LEU A 55 4.95 0.54 18.00
N HIS A 56 5.79 1.57 18.00
CA HIS A 56 5.42 2.95 18.27
C HIS A 56 5.87 3.86 17.12
N ALA A 57 5.27 5.04 17.00
CA ALA A 57 5.78 6.08 16.12
C ALA A 57 5.52 7.46 16.70
N THR A 58 6.37 8.42 16.35
CA THR A 58 6.17 9.83 16.59
C THR A 58 5.71 10.51 15.31
N VAL A 59 4.68 11.32 15.38
CA VAL A 59 4.31 12.23 14.29
C VAL A 59 5.38 13.32 14.21
N ILE A 60 6.11 13.38 13.09
CA ILE A 60 7.18 14.39 12.91
C ILE A 60 6.74 15.54 12.03
N ASP A 61 5.73 15.33 11.16
CA ASP A 61 5.14 16.39 10.34
C ASP A 61 3.68 16.09 10.03
N LYS A 62 2.94 17.14 9.59
CA LYS A 62 1.53 17.04 9.22
C LYS A 62 1.21 17.98 8.07
N HIS A 63 0.61 17.44 7.02
CA HIS A 63 0.15 18.17 5.84
C HIS A 63 -1.36 18.48 5.88
N GLU A 64 -1.81 19.40 5.00
CA GLU A 64 -3.18 19.91 4.99
C GLU A 64 -4.24 18.86 4.70
N ASP A 65 -3.94 17.88 3.84
CA ASP A 65 -4.89 16.85 3.39
C ASP A 65 -5.11 15.69 4.40
N GLY A 66 -4.62 15.86 5.63
CA GLY A 66 -4.69 14.81 6.66
C GLY A 66 -3.58 13.77 6.55
N GLU A 67 -2.61 14.01 5.67
CA GLU A 67 -1.36 13.27 5.60
C GLU A 67 -0.47 13.66 6.79
N VAL A 68 0.16 12.69 7.39
CA VAL A 68 1.13 12.83 8.47
C VAL A 68 2.40 12.09 8.13
N VAL A 69 3.51 12.52 8.71
CA VAL A 69 4.79 11.82 8.60
C VAL A 69 5.08 11.17 9.94
N LEU A 70 5.24 9.84 9.92
CA LEU A 70 5.49 9.00 11.08
C LEU A 70 6.95 8.56 11.11
N SER A 71 7.63 8.79 12.24
CA SER A 71 8.93 8.19 12.55
C SER A 71 8.71 7.02 13.49
N PHE A 72 8.95 5.81 13.03
CA PHE A 72 8.73 4.57 13.80
C PHE A 72 9.90 4.29 14.75
N SER A 73 9.62 3.52 15.80
CA SER A 73 10.59 3.10 16.84
C SER A 73 11.60 2.06 16.35
N CYS A 74 11.31 1.38 15.24
CA CYS A 74 12.21 0.43 14.59
C CYS A 74 12.41 0.81 13.10
N HIS A 75 13.33 0.15 12.40
CA HIS A 75 13.74 0.50 11.04
C HIS A 75 14.04 -0.75 10.21
N GLY A 76 14.14 -0.56 8.89
CA GLY A 76 14.50 -1.62 7.95
C GLY A 76 13.56 -2.81 8.00
N GLU A 77 14.11 -4.02 7.99
CA GLU A 77 13.37 -5.29 7.97
C GLU A 77 12.53 -5.49 9.25
N ALA A 78 13.05 -5.09 10.42
CA ALA A 78 12.29 -5.18 11.67
C ALA A 78 11.01 -4.32 11.65
N LEU A 79 11.04 -3.15 10.98
CA LEU A 79 9.83 -2.34 10.78
C LEU A 79 8.87 -3.02 9.81
N ASP A 80 9.36 -3.65 8.75
CA ASP A 80 8.51 -4.35 7.78
C ASP A 80 7.79 -5.55 8.44
N GLU A 81 8.49 -6.30 9.27
CA GLU A 81 7.91 -7.40 10.06
C GLU A 81 6.86 -6.88 11.07
N ALA A 82 7.16 -5.78 11.78
CA ALA A 82 6.23 -5.19 12.73
C ALA A 82 4.97 -4.65 12.05
N ILE A 83 5.09 -4.04 10.87
CA ILE A 83 3.95 -3.61 10.05
C ILE A 83 3.14 -4.83 9.59
N ASP A 84 3.79 -5.88 9.08
CA ASP A 84 3.12 -7.11 8.64
C ASP A 84 2.38 -7.80 9.80
N ALA A 85 2.93 -7.76 11.03
CA ALA A 85 2.31 -8.36 12.21
C ALA A 85 1.11 -7.55 12.74
N THR A 86 1.19 -6.21 12.70
CA THR A 86 0.21 -5.31 13.34
C THR A 86 -0.84 -4.81 12.34
N GLY A 87 -0.48 -4.73 11.06
CA GLY A 87 -1.28 -4.12 10.02
C GLY A 87 -2.37 -5.03 9.47
N GLN A 88 -3.29 -4.40 8.75
CA GLN A 88 -4.38 -5.03 8.00
C GLN A 88 -4.27 -4.66 6.51
N MET A 89 -4.93 -5.46 5.66
CA MET A 89 -5.01 -5.14 4.23
C MET A 89 -5.78 -3.84 4.01
N PRO A 90 -5.23 -2.89 3.24
CA PRO A 90 -5.85 -1.60 2.96
C PRO A 90 -6.90 -1.76 1.85
N LEU A 91 -8.07 -2.31 2.20
CA LEU A 91 -9.14 -2.56 1.24
C LEU A 91 -9.79 -1.26 0.73
N PRO A 92 -10.30 -1.26 -0.51
CA PRO A 92 -11.10 -0.17 -1.04
C PRO A 92 -12.31 0.13 -0.13
N PRO A 93 -12.74 1.41 -0.01
CA PRO A 93 -13.79 1.82 0.94
C PRO A 93 -15.17 1.15 0.73
N TYR A 94 -15.44 0.61 -0.46
CA TYR A 94 -16.69 -0.10 -0.74
C TYR A 94 -16.71 -1.52 -0.20
N ILE A 95 -15.55 -2.10 0.14
CA ILE A 95 -15.45 -3.39 0.81
C ILE A 95 -15.56 -3.15 2.31
N LYS A 96 -16.72 -3.45 2.88
CA LYS A 96 -16.95 -3.31 4.32
C LYS A 96 -16.45 -4.54 5.06
N ARG A 97 -15.71 -4.34 6.14
CA ARG A 97 -15.24 -5.38 7.07
C ARG A 97 -15.56 -4.98 8.49
N ALA A 98 -15.76 -5.99 9.36
CA ALA A 98 -15.79 -5.78 10.80
C ALA A 98 -14.44 -5.22 11.31
N GLU A 99 -14.44 -4.70 12.53
CA GLU A 99 -13.15 -4.31 13.15
C GLU A 99 -12.24 -5.53 13.28
N GLY A 100 -11.00 -5.38 12.86
CA GLY A 100 -10.00 -6.46 12.82
C GLY A 100 -9.74 -7.01 11.41
N GLY A 101 -10.59 -6.67 10.43
CA GLY A 101 -10.47 -7.19 9.06
C GLY A 101 -10.86 -8.67 8.96
N ASP A 102 -10.57 -9.27 7.83
CA ASP A 102 -10.72 -10.69 7.57
C ASP A 102 -9.34 -11.29 7.24
N ALA A 103 -9.00 -12.42 7.84
CA ALA A 103 -7.74 -13.10 7.58
C ALA A 103 -7.61 -13.51 6.09
N GLU A 104 -8.73 -13.81 5.43
CA GLU A 104 -8.77 -14.14 4.01
C GLU A 104 -8.41 -12.95 3.11
N ASP A 105 -8.58 -11.70 3.58
CA ASP A 105 -8.23 -10.51 2.81
C ASP A 105 -6.74 -10.48 2.45
N THR A 106 -5.89 -11.06 3.29
CA THR A 106 -4.44 -11.16 3.04
C THR A 106 -4.12 -11.99 1.80
N LEU A 107 -4.94 -13.00 1.51
CA LEU A 107 -4.81 -13.84 0.32
C LEU A 107 -5.62 -13.29 -0.85
N SER A 108 -6.88 -12.90 -0.60
CA SER A 108 -7.83 -12.48 -1.64
C SER A 108 -7.50 -11.13 -2.25
N TYR A 109 -6.78 -10.25 -1.52
CA TYR A 109 -6.36 -8.94 -2.03
C TYR A 109 -4.91 -8.92 -2.51
N GLN A 110 -4.41 -10.09 -2.95
CA GLN A 110 -3.12 -10.25 -3.63
C GLN A 110 -3.32 -10.94 -4.97
N THR A 111 -2.58 -10.52 -5.99
CA THR A 111 -2.56 -11.25 -7.26
C THR A 111 -1.65 -12.46 -7.16
N MET A 112 -1.84 -13.47 -8.00
CA MET A 112 -0.92 -14.61 -8.11
C MET A 112 0.50 -14.22 -8.58
N PHE A 113 0.69 -12.98 -9.02
CA PHE A 113 1.97 -12.44 -9.48
C PHE A 113 2.71 -11.66 -8.40
N ALA A 114 2.12 -11.50 -7.21
CA ALA A 114 2.64 -10.66 -6.13
C ALA A 114 3.98 -11.18 -5.58
N ASP A 115 5.04 -10.40 -5.77
CA ASP A 115 6.42 -10.70 -5.35
C ASP A 115 7.05 -9.49 -4.63
N LYS A 116 7.11 -8.33 -5.29
CA LYS A 116 7.82 -7.14 -4.81
C LYS A 116 6.94 -6.33 -3.85
N LYS A 117 7.27 -6.31 -2.56
CA LYS A 117 6.56 -5.54 -1.53
C LYS A 117 6.64 -4.04 -1.82
N GLY A 118 5.52 -3.29 -1.65
CA GLY A 118 5.52 -1.82 -1.76
C GLY A 118 4.19 -1.19 -2.15
N ALA A 119 3.22 -1.93 -2.67
CA ALA A 119 1.90 -1.39 -3.00
C ALA A 119 1.01 -1.21 -1.77
N VAL A 120 0.14 -0.21 -1.82
CA VAL A 120 -0.96 0.00 -0.86
C VAL A 120 -2.28 -0.49 -1.44
N ALA A 121 -2.42 -0.56 -2.77
CA ALA A 121 -3.60 -1.13 -3.40
C ALA A 121 -3.21 -2.25 -4.37
N ALA A 122 -4.07 -3.27 -4.49
CA ALA A 122 -3.86 -4.36 -5.41
C ALA A 122 -4.07 -3.91 -6.87
N PRO A 123 -3.24 -4.38 -7.83
CA PRO A 123 -3.52 -4.25 -9.25
C PRO A 123 -4.68 -5.17 -9.63
N THR A 124 -5.93 -4.70 -9.39
CA THR A 124 -7.14 -5.51 -9.34
C THR A 124 -7.42 -6.31 -10.61
N ALA A 125 -6.99 -5.84 -11.78
CA ALA A 125 -7.08 -6.62 -13.02
C ALA A 125 -6.34 -7.97 -12.92
N GLY A 126 -5.25 -8.01 -12.16
CA GLY A 126 -4.47 -9.23 -11.92
C GLY A 126 -5.18 -10.27 -11.04
N LEU A 127 -6.18 -9.86 -10.24
CA LEU A 127 -6.98 -10.77 -9.41
C LEU A 127 -7.86 -11.74 -10.23
N HIS A 128 -8.11 -11.44 -11.51
CA HIS A 128 -8.85 -12.31 -12.41
C HIS A 128 -8.02 -13.48 -12.94
N PHE A 129 -6.70 -13.46 -12.74
CA PHE A 129 -5.83 -14.54 -13.16
C PHE A 129 -5.79 -15.66 -12.12
N THR A 130 -5.95 -16.88 -12.59
CA THR A 130 -5.76 -18.11 -11.82
C THR A 130 -4.57 -18.89 -12.36
N PRO A 131 -3.98 -19.82 -11.58
CA PRO A 131 -2.93 -20.73 -12.09
C PRO A 131 -3.36 -21.45 -13.37
N GLU A 132 -4.58 -21.96 -13.42
CA GLU A 132 -5.12 -22.69 -14.57
C GLU A 132 -5.24 -21.80 -15.80
N LEU A 133 -5.67 -20.53 -15.64
CA LEU A 133 -5.72 -19.57 -16.74
C LEU A 133 -4.32 -19.27 -17.27
N LYS A 134 -3.36 -19.07 -16.36
CA LYS A 134 -1.96 -18.84 -16.73
C LYS A 134 -1.39 -20.01 -17.53
N ASP A 135 -1.62 -21.24 -17.08
CA ASP A 135 -1.13 -22.45 -17.75
C ASP A 135 -1.74 -22.62 -19.15
N ARG A 136 -3.02 -22.33 -19.31
CA ARG A 136 -3.70 -22.35 -20.61
C ARG A 136 -3.14 -21.30 -21.57
N LEU A 137 -2.82 -20.09 -21.06
CA LEU A 137 -2.21 -19.03 -21.88
C LEU A 137 -0.79 -19.41 -22.32
N LEU A 138 0.01 -19.98 -21.41
CA LEU A 138 1.34 -20.49 -21.75
C LEU A 138 1.27 -21.60 -22.80
N ALA A 139 0.34 -22.55 -22.67
CA ALA A 139 0.12 -23.61 -23.64
C ALA A 139 -0.34 -23.06 -25.02
N ALA A 140 -1.03 -21.92 -25.04
CA ALA A 140 -1.41 -21.21 -26.25
C ALA A 140 -0.28 -20.34 -26.86
N GLY A 141 0.93 -20.36 -26.28
CA GLY A 141 2.10 -19.62 -26.76
C GLY A 141 2.23 -18.19 -26.23
N ALA A 142 1.43 -17.79 -25.23
CA ALA A 142 1.59 -16.48 -24.59
C ALA A 142 2.87 -16.43 -23.76
N VAL A 143 3.54 -15.28 -23.77
CA VAL A 143 4.72 -15.01 -22.95
C VAL A 143 4.36 -13.98 -21.88
N PHE A 144 4.77 -14.22 -20.64
CA PHE A 144 4.56 -13.31 -19.52
C PHE A 144 5.82 -12.50 -19.23
N ALA A 145 5.68 -11.18 -19.24
CA ALA A 145 6.71 -10.25 -18.77
C ALA A 145 6.18 -9.48 -17.55
N HIS A 146 7.04 -9.18 -16.60
CA HIS A 146 6.67 -8.55 -15.34
C HIS A 146 7.19 -7.11 -15.28
N VAL A 147 6.37 -6.23 -14.73
CA VAL A 147 6.73 -4.87 -14.33
C VAL A 147 6.39 -4.71 -12.86
N THR A 148 7.14 -3.89 -12.13
CA THR A 148 6.80 -3.53 -10.76
C THR A 148 6.19 -2.13 -10.77
N LEU A 149 4.90 -2.02 -10.45
CA LEU A 149 4.20 -0.75 -10.29
C LEU A 149 3.57 -0.75 -8.89
N HIS A 150 4.12 0.04 -7.97
CA HIS A 150 3.57 0.15 -6.62
C HIS A 150 2.37 1.09 -6.62
N VAL A 151 1.17 0.49 -6.66
CA VAL A 151 -0.09 1.23 -6.63
C VAL A 151 -0.27 1.85 -5.25
N GLY A 152 -0.39 3.17 -5.20
CA GLY A 152 -0.51 3.94 -3.97
C GLY A 152 -1.95 4.06 -3.46
N ALA A 153 -2.11 4.60 -2.24
CA ALA A 153 -3.43 4.86 -1.65
C ALA A 153 -4.21 5.99 -2.36
N GLY A 154 -3.58 6.74 -3.24
CA GLY A 154 -4.23 7.76 -4.07
C GLY A 154 -5.41 7.22 -4.88
N THR A 155 -5.35 5.94 -5.28
CA THR A 155 -6.44 5.25 -5.98
C THR A 155 -7.74 5.14 -5.16
N PHE A 156 -7.69 5.30 -3.83
CA PHE A 156 -8.86 5.29 -2.95
C PHE A 156 -9.45 6.66 -2.70
N LEU A 157 -8.78 7.72 -3.16
CA LEU A 157 -9.21 9.10 -2.91
C LEU A 157 -10.18 9.56 -3.98
N PRO A 158 -11.34 10.12 -3.60
CA PRO A 158 -12.25 10.71 -4.56
C PRO A 158 -11.65 12.02 -5.11
N VAL A 159 -11.93 12.30 -6.37
CA VAL A 159 -11.70 13.64 -6.96
C VAL A 159 -12.63 14.62 -6.26
N LYS A 160 -12.07 15.68 -5.63
CA LYS A 160 -12.82 16.66 -4.82
C LYS A 160 -12.88 18.04 -5.43
N VAL A 161 -12.31 18.20 -6.62
CA VAL A 161 -12.22 19.51 -7.30
C VAL A 161 -13.21 19.58 -8.45
N ASP A 162 -13.76 20.75 -8.69
CA ASP A 162 -14.72 20.98 -9.78
C ASP A 162 -14.03 21.08 -11.14
N LYS A 163 -12.76 21.50 -11.17
CA LYS A 163 -11.97 21.64 -12.40
C LYS A 163 -10.80 20.64 -12.39
N LEU A 164 -10.62 19.92 -13.48
CA LEU A 164 -9.51 18.97 -13.65
C LEU A 164 -8.13 19.61 -13.49
N SER A 165 -7.98 20.89 -13.89
CA SER A 165 -6.74 21.67 -13.72
C SER A 165 -6.30 21.82 -12.26
N ASP A 166 -7.24 21.75 -11.33
CA ASP A 166 -6.99 21.94 -9.90
C ASP A 166 -6.71 20.60 -9.18
N HIS A 167 -6.90 19.49 -9.90
CA HIS A 167 -6.64 18.16 -9.37
C HIS A 167 -5.14 17.84 -9.37
N LYS A 168 -4.61 17.59 -8.18
CA LYS A 168 -3.23 17.11 -8.00
C LYS A 168 -3.21 15.58 -8.04
N MET A 169 -2.67 15.04 -9.12
CA MET A 169 -2.45 13.58 -9.23
C MET A 169 -1.35 13.13 -8.28
N HIS A 170 -1.59 12.00 -7.61
CA HIS A 170 -0.56 11.33 -6.82
C HIS A 170 0.44 10.67 -7.75
N SER A 171 1.73 10.78 -7.41
CA SER A 171 2.79 10.05 -8.11
C SER A 171 2.88 8.64 -7.55
N GLU A 172 3.12 7.68 -8.42
CA GLU A 172 3.40 6.29 -8.09
C GLU A 172 4.79 5.91 -8.59
N TRP A 173 5.38 4.89 -7.97
CA TRP A 173 6.69 4.39 -8.35
C TRP A 173 6.57 3.10 -9.16
N GLY A 174 7.39 3.00 -10.20
CA GLY A 174 7.43 1.80 -11.02
C GLY A 174 8.82 1.49 -11.55
N GLN A 175 9.06 0.22 -11.85
CA GLN A 175 10.30 -0.30 -12.42
C GLN A 175 10.01 -1.27 -13.55
N VAL A 176 10.75 -1.11 -14.63
CA VAL A 176 10.81 -2.06 -15.76
C VAL A 176 12.24 -2.56 -15.86
N SER A 177 12.46 -3.87 -15.75
CA SER A 177 13.79 -4.46 -15.90
C SER A 177 14.26 -4.39 -17.36
N ALA A 178 15.58 -4.42 -17.57
CA ALA A 178 16.15 -4.46 -18.91
C ALA A 178 15.67 -5.68 -19.72
N GLU A 179 15.52 -6.83 -19.05
CA GLU A 179 14.98 -8.06 -19.64
C GLU A 179 13.53 -7.87 -20.11
N THR A 180 12.67 -7.32 -19.24
CA THR A 180 11.27 -7.02 -19.60
C THR A 180 11.20 -6.03 -20.76
N ALA A 181 12.02 -4.97 -20.73
CA ALA A 181 12.08 -4.00 -21.82
C ALA A 181 12.51 -4.64 -23.14
N ALA A 182 13.50 -5.52 -23.11
CA ALA A 182 13.94 -6.28 -24.29
C ALA A 182 12.83 -7.20 -24.83
N ALA A 183 12.13 -7.94 -23.94
CA ALA A 183 11.03 -8.81 -24.31
C ALA A 183 9.87 -8.04 -24.98
N ILE A 184 9.50 -6.88 -24.43
CA ILE A 184 8.45 -6.00 -24.99
C ILE A 184 8.86 -5.48 -26.38
N ASN A 185 10.12 -5.05 -26.53
CA ASN A 185 10.61 -4.54 -27.80
C ASN A 185 10.71 -5.63 -28.87
N ALA A 186 11.04 -6.86 -28.49
CA ALA A 186 11.09 -8.00 -29.41
C ALA A 186 9.69 -8.48 -29.85
N ALA A 187 8.66 -8.21 -29.06
CA ALA A 187 7.27 -8.59 -29.36
C ALA A 187 6.54 -7.61 -30.30
N LYS A 188 7.15 -6.47 -30.64
CA LYS A 188 6.63 -5.51 -31.63
C LYS A 188 6.97 -5.98 -33.05
#